data_d77e8a03a80116c33c84a628c863befb
#
_entry.id   d77e8a03a80116c33c84a628c863befb
#
_cell.length_a   1.000
_cell.length_b   1.000
_cell.length_c   1.000
_cell.angle_alpha   90.00
_cell.angle_beta   90.00
_cell.angle_gamma   90.00
#
_symmetry.space_group_name_H-M   'P 1'
#
loop_
_entity.id
_entity.type
_entity.pdbx_description
1 polymer ?
#
loop_
_entity_poly.entity_id
_entity_poly.type
_entity_poly.pdbx_seq_one_letter_code
_entity_poly.pdbx_strand_id
1 'polypeptide(L)'
;MSHVLHDIEKQIVKLLKSTPNLTEEELAEKTKLSMDQIRRGVEWLRQKKLADVNDHTNISYSLGKNGLDALKNGLPERKLANLVKDGPKTFDEIRSSLQGLDFNASIAHAKKNGWINIEKTDTGSKISLKQEPTESQDEYVISLIDKTQKPRPDLVKSLMERPDFIIEHEEKQNQSLLLKPVKILILKN
;
A
#
# COMPACT_ATOMS: atom_id res chain seq x y z
N MET A 1 -15.64 -37.61 -5.63
CA MET A 1 -16.12 -37.53 -7.02
C MET A 1 -14.91 -37.54 -7.95
N SER A 2 -14.88 -38.41 -8.95
CA SER A 2 -13.84 -38.41 -9.98
C SER A 2 -14.25 -37.42 -11.08
N HIS A 3 -13.43 -36.42 -11.35
CA HIS A 3 -13.68 -35.47 -12.44
C HIS A 3 -13.00 -35.99 -13.72
N VAL A 4 -13.73 -36.05 -14.81
CA VAL A 4 -13.16 -36.30 -16.14
C VAL A 4 -12.49 -35.00 -16.61
N LEU A 5 -11.20 -35.06 -16.89
CA LEU A 5 -10.42 -33.94 -17.38
C LEU A 5 -10.28 -34.02 -18.91
N HIS A 6 -10.47 -32.89 -19.58
CA HIS A 6 -10.11 -32.74 -21.00
C HIS A 6 -8.58 -32.67 -21.16
N ASP A 7 -8.06 -32.89 -22.36
CA ASP A 7 -6.61 -32.94 -22.59
C ASP A 7 -5.90 -31.63 -22.22
N ILE A 8 -6.52 -30.48 -22.45
CA ILE A 8 -6.02 -29.18 -22.01
C ILE A 8 -5.88 -29.14 -20.49
N GLU A 9 -6.91 -29.56 -19.75
CA GLU A 9 -6.89 -29.60 -18.28
C GLU A 9 -5.82 -30.58 -17.76
N LYS A 10 -5.67 -31.75 -18.40
CA LYS A 10 -4.63 -32.72 -18.04
C LYS A 10 -3.21 -32.12 -18.16
N GLN A 11 -2.95 -31.36 -19.24
CA GLN A 11 -1.66 -30.73 -19.46
C GLN A 11 -1.40 -29.64 -18.38
N ILE A 12 -2.38 -28.76 -18.11
CA ILE A 12 -2.29 -27.72 -17.08
C ILE A 12 -2.06 -28.36 -15.70
N VAL A 13 -2.86 -29.35 -15.31
CA VAL A 13 -2.73 -30.04 -14.02
C VAL A 13 -1.38 -30.72 -13.87
N LYS A 14 -0.90 -31.38 -14.93
CA LYS A 14 0.43 -32.05 -14.92
C LYS A 14 1.54 -31.03 -14.64
N LEU A 15 1.48 -29.87 -15.29
CA LEU A 15 2.46 -28.81 -15.11
C LEU A 15 2.39 -28.17 -13.72
N LEU A 16 1.19 -27.82 -13.25
CA LEU A 16 0.98 -27.23 -11.93
C LEU A 16 1.33 -28.17 -10.76
N LYS A 17 1.34 -29.50 -10.98
CA LYS A 17 1.83 -30.46 -9.99
C LYS A 17 3.35 -30.40 -9.81
N SER A 18 4.09 -30.12 -10.88
CA SER A 18 5.55 -30.00 -10.85
C SER A 18 6.01 -28.59 -10.52
N THR A 19 5.25 -27.57 -10.94
CA THR A 19 5.56 -26.16 -10.74
C THR A 19 4.28 -25.44 -10.35
N PRO A 20 4.01 -25.25 -9.06
CA PRO A 20 2.85 -24.51 -8.57
C PRO A 20 3.00 -23.00 -8.82
N ASN A 21 1.88 -22.26 -8.80
CA ASN A 21 1.82 -20.81 -8.95
C ASN A 21 2.35 -20.29 -10.31
N LEU A 22 1.87 -20.86 -11.41
CA LEU A 22 2.17 -20.37 -12.76
C LEU A 22 1.09 -19.40 -13.23
N THR A 23 1.52 -18.36 -13.96
CA THR A 23 0.61 -17.45 -14.67
C THR A 23 0.06 -18.09 -15.94
N GLU A 24 -0.99 -17.49 -16.55
CA GLU A 24 -1.54 -17.98 -17.81
C GLU A 24 -0.49 -17.93 -18.95
N GLU A 25 0.37 -16.90 -18.97
CA GLU A 25 1.45 -16.76 -19.94
C GLU A 25 2.50 -17.86 -19.79
N GLU A 26 2.93 -18.14 -18.55
CA GLU A 26 3.88 -19.21 -18.25
C GLU A 26 3.30 -20.59 -18.60
N LEU A 27 1.98 -20.77 -18.36
CA LEU A 27 1.28 -21.98 -18.77
C LEU A 27 1.27 -22.12 -20.30
N ALA A 28 0.96 -21.04 -21.03
CA ALA A 28 0.96 -21.05 -22.49
C ALA A 28 2.35 -21.37 -23.06
N GLU A 29 3.38 -20.74 -22.52
CA GLU A 29 4.77 -20.95 -22.93
C GLU A 29 5.21 -22.41 -22.72
N LYS A 30 4.94 -22.98 -21.53
CA LYS A 30 5.39 -24.33 -21.15
C LYS A 30 4.57 -25.45 -21.80
N THR A 31 3.27 -25.23 -22.01
CA THR A 31 2.39 -26.25 -22.64
C THR A 31 2.34 -26.15 -24.16
N LYS A 32 2.78 -24.99 -24.74
CA LYS A 32 2.63 -24.66 -26.16
C LYS A 32 1.16 -24.54 -26.61
N LEU A 33 0.24 -24.36 -25.68
CA LEU A 33 -1.16 -24.08 -25.94
C LEU A 33 -1.36 -22.57 -26.19
N SER A 34 -2.38 -22.22 -26.97
CA SER A 34 -2.76 -20.82 -27.15
C SER A 34 -3.33 -20.23 -25.85
N MET A 35 -3.27 -18.90 -25.70
CA MET A 35 -3.85 -18.20 -24.55
C MET A 35 -5.35 -18.52 -24.37
N ASP A 36 -6.10 -18.63 -25.48
CA ASP A 36 -7.52 -19.00 -25.41
C ASP A 36 -7.75 -20.42 -24.90
N GLN A 37 -6.87 -21.36 -25.25
CA GLN A 37 -6.92 -22.71 -24.73
C GLN A 37 -6.57 -22.76 -23.24
N ILE A 38 -5.58 -21.98 -22.82
CA ILE A 38 -5.22 -21.85 -21.41
C ILE A 38 -6.38 -21.28 -20.62
N ARG A 39 -6.96 -20.14 -21.03
CA ARG A 39 -8.11 -19.52 -20.34
C ARG A 39 -9.29 -20.44 -20.19
N ARG A 40 -9.64 -21.18 -21.26
CA ARG A 40 -10.73 -22.19 -21.17
C ARG A 40 -10.38 -23.31 -20.20
N GLY A 41 -9.15 -23.85 -20.26
CA GLY A 41 -8.72 -24.92 -19.37
C GLY A 41 -8.72 -24.49 -17.90
N VAL A 42 -8.26 -23.26 -17.62
CA VAL A 42 -8.28 -22.64 -16.30
C VAL A 42 -9.71 -22.51 -15.78
N GLU A 43 -10.64 -21.98 -16.61
CA GLU A 43 -12.03 -21.80 -16.23
C GLU A 43 -12.70 -23.15 -15.94
N TRP A 44 -12.46 -24.20 -16.75
CA TRP A 44 -12.97 -25.53 -16.49
C TRP A 44 -12.44 -26.14 -15.19
N LEU A 45 -11.15 -25.92 -14.88
CA LEU A 45 -10.57 -26.37 -13.61
C LEU A 45 -11.16 -25.63 -12.40
N ARG A 46 -11.45 -24.34 -12.54
CA ARG A 46 -12.15 -23.54 -11.52
C ARG A 46 -13.58 -24.05 -11.28
N GLN A 47 -14.35 -24.26 -12.34
CA GLN A 47 -15.71 -24.80 -12.26
C GLN A 47 -15.76 -26.18 -11.59
N LYS A 48 -14.75 -27.01 -11.85
CA LYS A 48 -14.57 -28.30 -11.17
C LYS A 48 -14.01 -28.17 -9.77
N LYS A 49 -13.69 -26.97 -9.29
CA LYS A 49 -13.06 -26.70 -7.99
C LYS A 49 -11.70 -27.39 -7.81
N LEU A 50 -10.97 -27.59 -8.89
CA LEU A 50 -9.66 -28.24 -8.91
C LEU A 50 -8.50 -27.25 -8.89
N ALA A 51 -8.72 -25.99 -9.25
CA ALA A 51 -7.76 -24.91 -9.18
C ALA A 51 -8.41 -23.64 -8.61
N ASP A 52 -7.61 -22.85 -7.94
CA ASP A 52 -7.92 -21.46 -7.59
C ASP A 52 -7.00 -20.51 -8.35
N VAL A 53 -7.51 -19.31 -8.59
CA VAL A 53 -6.73 -18.22 -9.16
C VAL A 53 -6.41 -17.28 -8.01
N ASN A 54 -5.13 -17.07 -7.78
CA ASN A 54 -4.67 -16.03 -6.86
C ASN A 54 -4.52 -14.72 -7.63
N ASP A 55 -5.39 -13.78 -7.33
CA ASP A 55 -5.26 -12.40 -7.81
C ASP A 55 -4.17 -11.72 -6.99
N HIS A 56 -3.01 -11.55 -7.57
CA HIS A 56 -1.96 -10.71 -6.99
C HIS A 56 -2.16 -9.28 -7.45
N THR A 57 -2.79 -8.46 -6.61
CA THR A 57 -2.80 -7.02 -6.80
C THR A 57 -1.46 -6.48 -6.29
N ASN A 58 -0.67 -5.92 -7.18
CA ASN A 58 0.53 -5.19 -6.78
C ASN A 58 0.14 -3.75 -6.46
N ILE A 59 0.24 -3.38 -5.18
CA ILE A 59 -0.01 -2.02 -4.74
C ILE A 59 1.33 -1.29 -4.74
N SER A 60 1.37 -0.15 -5.42
CA SER A 60 2.48 0.81 -5.40
C SER A 60 1.97 2.20 -4.99
N TYR A 61 2.88 3.06 -4.56
CA TYR A 61 2.55 4.39 -4.09
C TYR A 61 3.42 5.44 -4.79
N SER A 62 2.82 6.60 -5.07
CA SER A 62 3.55 7.79 -5.49
C SER A 62 3.20 8.97 -4.57
N LEU A 63 4.07 9.99 -4.53
CA LEU A 63 3.80 11.20 -3.78
C LEU A 63 2.81 12.07 -4.55
N GLY A 64 1.75 12.51 -3.85
CA GLY A 64 0.85 13.54 -4.32
C GLY A 64 1.46 14.94 -4.14
N LYS A 65 0.70 15.99 -4.48
CA LYS A 65 1.17 17.38 -4.41
C LYS A 65 1.65 17.77 -3.00
N ASN A 66 0.87 17.44 -1.98
CA ASN A 66 1.21 17.75 -0.60
C ASN A 66 2.37 16.89 -0.08
N GLY A 67 2.50 15.64 -0.56
CA GLY A 67 3.64 14.78 -0.27
C GLY A 67 4.94 15.31 -0.84
N LEU A 68 4.92 15.81 -2.09
CA LEU A 68 6.07 16.46 -2.73
C LEU A 68 6.45 17.77 -2.03
N ASP A 69 5.47 18.57 -1.57
CA ASP A 69 5.76 19.75 -0.76
C ASP A 69 6.39 19.38 0.58
N ALA A 70 5.83 18.37 1.25
CA ALA A 70 6.36 17.88 2.53
C ALA A 70 7.78 17.33 2.41
N LEU A 71 8.11 16.65 1.31
CA LEU A 71 9.47 16.17 1.04
C LEU A 71 10.48 17.32 0.96
N LYS A 72 10.11 18.44 0.32
CA LYS A 72 10.97 19.60 0.10
C LYS A 72 11.04 20.54 1.30
N ASN A 73 9.90 20.79 1.91
CA ASN A 73 9.71 21.87 2.87
C ASN A 73 9.40 21.39 4.30
N GLY A 74 9.34 20.07 4.50
CA GLY A 74 8.92 19.44 5.76
C GLY A 74 7.40 19.37 5.92
N LEU A 75 6.96 18.43 6.74
CA LEU A 75 5.55 18.27 7.10
C LEU A 75 4.99 19.50 7.83
N PRO A 76 3.68 19.82 7.71
CA PRO A 76 3.05 20.93 8.41
C PRO A 76 3.29 20.93 9.92
N GLU A 77 3.22 19.78 10.56
CA GLU A 77 3.50 19.60 11.99
C GLU A 77 4.95 19.85 12.36
N ARG A 78 5.92 19.58 11.45
CA ARG A 78 7.32 19.94 11.64
C ARG A 78 7.52 21.45 11.52
N LYS A 79 6.89 22.09 10.55
CA LYS A 79 6.89 23.56 10.42
C LYS A 79 6.35 24.20 11.69
N LEU A 80 5.24 23.67 12.24
CA LEU A 80 4.65 24.13 13.50
C LEU A 80 5.63 23.99 14.68
N ALA A 81 6.23 22.81 14.84
CA ALA A 81 7.19 22.57 15.92
C ALA A 81 8.41 23.51 15.83
N ASN A 82 8.89 23.78 14.62
CA ASN A 82 9.99 24.73 14.39
C ASN A 82 9.59 26.18 14.76
N LEU A 83 8.33 26.59 14.50
CA LEU A 83 7.86 27.93 14.87
C LEU A 83 7.86 28.18 16.37
N VAL A 84 7.71 27.16 17.19
CA VAL A 84 7.68 27.26 18.66
C VAL A 84 9.01 26.89 19.31
N LYS A 85 10.05 26.70 18.52
CA LYS A 85 11.39 26.34 19.00
C LYS A 85 12.00 27.44 19.86
N ASP A 86 11.80 28.69 19.47
CA ASP A 86 12.36 29.86 20.14
C ASP A 86 11.50 30.37 21.29
N GLY A 87 10.38 29.69 21.60
CA GLY A 87 9.51 30.01 22.71
C GLY A 87 8.02 29.75 22.41
N PRO A 88 7.19 29.75 23.46
CA PRO A 88 5.75 29.52 23.32
C PRO A 88 5.08 30.59 22.47
N LYS A 89 4.14 30.15 21.58
CA LYS A 89 3.33 31.03 20.73
C LYS A 89 1.85 30.76 20.91
N THR A 90 1.05 31.77 20.68
CA THR A 90 -0.43 31.64 20.67
C THR A 90 -0.90 30.94 19.39
N PHE A 91 -2.13 30.44 19.42
CA PHE A 91 -2.77 29.83 18.25
C PHE A 91 -2.86 30.79 17.08
N ASP A 92 -3.16 32.09 17.34
CA ASP A 92 -3.29 33.08 16.27
C ASP A 92 -1.94 33.41 15.61
N GLU A 93 -0.85 33.52 16.39
CA GLU A 93 0.49 33.71 15.85
C GLU A 93 0.92 32.54 14.95
N ILE A 94 0.64 31.31 15.39
CA ILE A 94 1.00 30.11 14.61
C ILE A 94 0.13 30.00 13.37
N ARG A 95 -1.19 30.23 13.49
CA ARG A 95 -2.13 30.22 12.37
C ARG A 95 -1.73 31.23 11.29
N SER A 96 -1.33 32.43 11.69
CA SER A 96 -0.86 33.46 10.77
C SER A 96 0.43 33.05 10.04
N SER A 97 1.30 32.31 10.71
CA SER A 97 2.57 31.85 10.16
C SER A 97 2.44 30.60 9.27
N LEU A 98 1.41 29.78 9.47
CA LEU A 98 1.13 28.55 8.73
C LEU A 98 0.05 28.76 7.64
N GLN A 99 0.04 29.90 6.97
CA GLN A 99 -0.95 30.22 5.93
C GLN A 99 -1.03 29.11 4.87
N GLY A 100 -2.28 28.69 4.55
CA GLY A 100 -2.55 27.66 3.54
C GLY A 100 -2.35 26.21 4.01
N LEU A 101 -1.97 25.97 5.28
CA LEU A 101 -1.87 24.64 5.88
C LEU A 101 -3.06 24.36 6.80
N ASP A 102 -3.43 23.08 6.93
CA ASP A 102 -4.42 22.68 7.93
C ASP A 102 -3.83 22.79 9.34
N PHE A 103 -4.17 23.89 10.00
CA PHE A 103 -3.70 24.21 11.34
C PHE A 103 -4.09 23.15 12.37
N ASN A 104 -5.33 22.66 12.33
CA ASN A 104 -5.82 21.69 13.30
C ASN A 104 -5.14 20.32 13.12
N ALA A 105 -5.00 19.88 11.89
CA ALA A 105 -4.27 18.66 11.58
C ALA A 105 -2.78 18.77 11.98
N SER A 106 -2.15 19.91 11.72
CA SER A 106 -0.74 20.15 12.12
C SER A 106 -0.55 20.04 13.64
N ILE A 107 -1.45 20.61 14.43
CA ILE A 107 -1.42 20.48 15.91
C ILE A 107 -1.64 19.02 16.33
N ALA A 108 -2.64 18.34 15.75
CA ALA A 108 -2.96 16.97 16.11
C ALA A 108 -1.76 16.03 15.85
N HIS A 109 -1.12 16.16 14.68
CA HIS A 109 0.06 15.36 14.32
C HIS A 109 1.29 15.73 15.16
N ALA A 110 1.58 16.99 15.39
CA ALA A 110 2.69 17.42 16.24
C ALA A 110 2.55 16.91 17.69
N LYS A 111 1.29 16.93 18.22
CA LYS A 111 0.97 16.38 19.53
C LYS A 111 1.10 14.86 19.56
N LYS A 112 0.59 14.16 18.53
CA LYS A 112 0.73 12.70 18.38
C LYS A 112 2.19 12.27 18.36
N ASN A 113 3.04 13.03 17.67
CA ASN A 113 4.49 12.79 17.62
C ASN A 113 5.22 13.20 18.92
N GLY A 114 4.51 13.81 19.88
CA GLY A 114 5.07 14.23 21.15
C GLY A 114 5.97 15.46 21.08
N TRP A 115 5.95 16.21 19.98
CA TRP A 115 6.84 17.36 19.76
C TRP A 115 6.40 18.62 20.48
N ILE A 116 5.09 18.80 20.71
CA ILE A 116 4.54 20.01 21.31
C ILE A 116 3.73 19.73 22.55
N ASN A 117 3.61 20.75 23.39
CA ASN A 117 2.67 20.84 24.50
C ASN A 117 1.70 22.00 24.27
N ILE A 118 0.47 21.88 24.78
CA ILE A 118 -0.57 22.91 24.71
C ILE A 118 -0.96 23.29 26.13
N GLU A 119 -0.76 24.53 26.48
CA GLU A 119 -1.08 25.06 27.79
C GLU A 119 -2.20 26.10 27.70
N LYS A 120 -3.16 25.99 28.59
CA LYS A 120 -4.20 27.01 28.74
C LYS A 120 -3.68 28.12 29.65
N THR A 121 -3.80 29.36 29.19
CA THR A 121 -3.45 30.55 29.94
C THR A 121 -4.68 31.44 30.06
N ASP A 122 -4.68 32.42 30.95
CA ASP A 122 -5.77 33.35 31.13
C ASP A 122 -6.09 34.18 29.86
N THR A 123 -5.12 34.30 28.97
CA THR A 123 -5.24 35.03 27.71
C THR A 123 -5.44 34.12 26.48
N GLY A 124 -5.71 32.81 26.68
CA GLY A 124 -5.91 31.83 25.61
C GLY A 124 -5.00 30.65 25.74
N SER A 125 -4.90 29.85 24.67
CA SER A 125 -4.01 28.69 24.62
C SER A 125 -2.69 29.02 23.93
N LYS A 126 -1.58 28.51 24.48
CA LYS A 126 -0.24 28.61 23.90
C LYS A 126 0.32 27.23 23.58
N ILE A 127 1.10 27.16 22.52
CA ILE A 127 1.84 25.97 22.11
C ILE A 127 3.31 26.21 22.39
N SER A 128 3.93 25.23 23.04
CA SER A 128 5.37 25.21 23.32
C SER A 128 6.01 23.95 22.76
N LEU A 129 7.30 24.00 22.48
CA LEU A 129 8.08 22.81 22.13
C LEU A 129 8.20 21.93 23.38
N LYS A 130 7.89 20.64 23.24
CA LYS A 130 8.05 19.64 24.29
C LYS A 130 9.39 18.90 24.13
N GLN A 131 9.71 18.55 22.89
CA GLN A 131 10.96 17.91 22.52
C GLN A 131 11.35 18.28 21.08
N GLU A 132 12.64 18.23 20.76
CA GLU A 132 13.10 18.42 19.39
C GLU A 132 12.46 17.37 18.45
N PRO A 133 11.93 17.81 17.28
CA PRO A 133 11.33 16.90 16.33
C PRO A 133 12.35 15.89 15.77
N THR A 134 12.14 14.61 16.06
CA THR A 134 12.83 13.50 15.40
C THR A 134 12.14 13.16 14.07
N GLU A 135 12.70 12.27 13.27
CA GLU A 135 12.02 11.77 12.08
C GLU A 135 10.71 11.07 12.47
N SER A 136 9.60 11.52 11.91
CA SER A 136 8.29 10.89 12.11
C SER A 136 8.07 9.71 11.17
N GLN A 137 7.12 8.85 11.50
CA GLN A 137 6.71 7.75 10.62
C GLN A 137 6.29 8.25 9.24
N ASP A 138 5.54 9.34 9.17
CA ASP A 138 5.06 9.92 7.91
C ASP A 138 6.23 10.44 7.06
N GLU A 139 7.23 11.08 7.65
CA GLU A 139 8.45 11.52 6.94
C GLU A 139 9.26 10.35 6.41
N TYR A 140 9.41 9.30 7.22
CA TYR A 140 10.06 8.06 6.80
C TYR A 140 9.37 7.43 5.59
N VAL A 141 8.02 7.32 5.62
CA VAL A 141 7.25 6.77 4.50
C VAL A 141 7.38 7.63 3.24
N ILE A 142 7.32 8.96 3.36
CA ILE A 142 7.54 9.89 2.23
C ILE A 142 8.94 9.64 1.63
N SER A 143 9.96 9.48 2.46
CA SER A 143 11.33 9.24 1.98
C SER A 143 11.49 7.88 1.29
N LEU A 144 10.75 6.84 1.72
CA LEU A 144 10.74 5.54 1.05
C LEU A 144 10.11 5.64 -0.35
N ILE A 145 8.96 6.32 -0.46
CA ILE A 145 8.24 6.48 -1.73
C ILE A 145 9.10 7.29 -2.73
N ASP A 146 9.75 8.36 -2.26
CA ASP A 146 10.66 9.16 -3.09
C ASP A 146 11.82 8.32 -3.65
N LYS A 147 12.35 7.40 -2.86
CA LYS A 147 13.41 6.45 -3.27
C LYS A 147 12.88 5.25 -4.06
N THR A 148 11.61 5.27 -4.50
CA THR A 148 10.94 4.16 -5.18
C THR A 148 10.95 2.83 -4.38
N GLN A 149 11.07 2.93 -3.07
CA GLN A 149 10.98 1.78 -2.16
C GLN A 149 9.52 1.58 -1.73
N LYS A 150 9.13 0.32 -1.64
CA LYS A 150 7.76 -0.01 -1.23
C LYS A 150 7.62 0.05 0.30
N PRO A 151 6.86 1.01 0.85
CA PRO A 151 6.59 1.03 2.28
C PRO A 151 5.64 -0.11 2.67
N ARG A 152 5.70 -0.51 3.93
CA ARG A 152 4.73 -1.47 4.49
C ARG A 152 3.33 -0.83 4.54
N PRO A 153 2.26 -1.57 4.21
CA PRO A 153 0.88 -1.04 4.15
C PRO A 153 0.40 -0.43 5.47
N ASP A 154 0.83 -0.99 6.61
CA ASP A 154 0.47 -0.47 7.94
C ASP A 154 1.05 0.92 8.23
N LEU A 155 2.20 1.25 7.64
CA LEU A 155 2.85 2.56 7.80
C LEU A 155 2.24 3.65 6.92
N VAL A 156 1.65 3.27 5.79
CA VAL A 156 1.10 4.21 4.79
C VAL A 156 -0.24 4.80 5.22
N LYS A 157 -0.97 4.10 6.08
CA LYS A 157 -2.34 4.42 6.47
C LYS A 157 -2.53 5.88 6.93
N SER A 158 -1.63 6.38 7.75
CA SER A 158 -1.70 7.77 8.25
C SER A 158 -1.64 8.80 7.13
N LEU A 159 -0.80 8.57 6.11
CA LEU A 159 -0.67 9.46 4.95
C LEU A 159 -1.82 9.32 3.96
N MET A 160 -2.44 8.14 3.85
CA MET A 160 -3.62 7.93 3.00
C MET A 160 -4.85 8.71 3.51
N GLU A 161 -4.95 8.94 4.83
CA GLU A 161 -6.00 9.75 5.44
C GLU A 161 -5.79 11.27 5.20
N ARG A 162 -4.63 11.68 4.70
CA ARG A 162 -4.26 13.08 4.46
C ARG A 162 -4.43 13.41 2.98
N PRO A 163 -5.18 14.48 2.63
CA PRO A 163 -5.43 14.84 1.24
C PRO A 163 -4.14 15.07 0.44
N ASP A 164 -4.02 14.47 -0.72
CA ASP A 164 -2.93 14.65 -1.69
C ASP A 164 -1.51 14.41 -1.16
N PHE A 165 -1.33 13.62 -0.08
CA PHE A 165 0.01 13.24 0.37
C PHE A 165 0.57 12.08 -0.43
N ILE A 166 -0.22 11.03 -0.63
CA ILE A 166 0.14 9.87 -1.44
C ILE A 166 -1.00 9.45 -2.35
N ILE A 167 -0.64 8.82 -3.45
CA ILE A 167 -1.55 8.25 -4.43
C ILE A 167 -1.24 6.76 -4.48
N GLU A 168 -2.25 5.93 -4.24
CA GLU A 168 -2.18 4.49 -4.37
C GLU A 168 -2.45 4.08 -5.82
N HIS A 169 -1.63 3.19 -6.35
CA HIS A 169 -1.78 2.60 -7.67
C HIS A 169 -1.94 1.10 -7.51
N GLU A 170 -3.05 0.59 -8.00
CA GLU A 170 -3.31 -0.85 -8.08
C GLU A 170 -2.97 -1.34 -9.49
N GLU A 171 -1.97 -2.19 -9.59
CA GLU A 171 -1.68 -2.95 -10.80
C GLU A 171 -2.14 -4.39 -10.60
N LYS A 172 -3.13 -4.82 -11.38
CA LYS A 172 -3.48 -6.23 -11.45
C LYS A 172 -2.35 -6.96 -12.13
N GLN A 173 -1.54 -7.66 -11.36
CA GLN A 173 -0.59 -8.60 -11.93
C GLN A 173 -1.32 -9.85 -12.42
N ASN A 174 -0.71 -10.50 -13.43
CA ASN A 174 -1.20 -11.73 -14.02
C ASN A 174 -1.58 -12.75 -12.95
N GLN A 175 -2.78 -13.24 -13.04
CA GLN A 175 -3.35 -14.22 -12.13
C GLN A 175 -2.52 -15.50 -12.13
N SER A 176 -2.04 -15.93 -10.98
CA SER A 176 -1.36 -17.23 -10.87
C SER A 176 -2.35 -18.33 -10.44
N LEU A 177 -2.24 -19.50 -11.06
CA LEU A 177 -3.07 -20.66 -10.74
C LEU A 177 -2.42 -21.53 -9.66
N LEU A 178 -3.21 -21.87 -8.67
CA LEU A 178 -2.86 -22.84 -7.63
C LEU A 178 -3.82 -24.03 -7.70
N LEU A 179 -3.25 -25.26 -7.73
CA LEU A 179 -4.09 -26.45 -7.59
C LEU A 179 -4.58 -26.60 -6.16
N LYS A 180 -5.88 -26.87 -6.02
CA LYS A 180 -6.46 -27.26 -4.71
C LYS A 180 -5.91 -28.63 -4.30
N PRO A 181 -5.77 -28.88 -2.99
CA PRO A 181 -5.33 -30.17 -2.46
C PRO A 181 -6.47 -31.23 -2.60
N VAL A 182 -6.89 -31.50 -3.82
CA VAL A 182 -7.86 -32.53 -4.15
C VAL A 182 -7.11 -33.71 -4.80
N LYS A 183 -7.44 -34.95 -4.39
CA LYS A 183 -6.92 -36.15 -5.08
C LYS A 183 -7.45 -36.17 -6.50
N ILE A 184 -6.69 -35.64 -7.45
CA ILE A 184 -7.01 -35.76 -8.87
C ILE A 184 -6.54 -37.12 -9.35
N LEU A 185 -7.46 -38.06 -9.49
CA LEU A 185 -7.20 -39.34 -10.18
C LEU A 185 -7.16 -39.05 -11.69
N ILE A 186 -5.97 -38.95 -12.24
CA ILE A 186 -5.79 -38.96 -13.69
C ILE A 186 -5.92 -40.43 -14.10
N LEU A 187 -7.07 -40.81 -14.64
CA LEU A 187 -7.22 -42.12 -15.29
C LEU A 187 -6.23 -42.14 -16.46
N LYS A 188 -5.27 -43.06 -16.39
CA LYS A 188 -4.43 -43.40 -17.54
C LYS A 188 -5.33 -44.17 -18.52
N ASN A 189 -5.55 -43.63 -19.71
CA ASN A 189 -6.00 -44.44 -20.86
C ASN A 189 -4.81 -45.21 -21.42
#